data_0625d2ca9515b692b7a9a4597b12a3f1
#
_entry.id   0625d2ca9515b692b7a9a4597b12a3f1
#
_cell.length_a   1.000
_cell.length_b   1.000
_cell.length_c   1.000
_cell.angle_alpha   90.00
_cell.angle_beta   90.00
_cell.angle_gamma   90.00
#
_symmetry.space_group_name_H-M   'P 1'
#
loop_
_entity.id
_entity.type
_entity.pdbx_description
1 polymer ?
#
loop_
_entity_poly.entity_id
_entity_poly.type
_entity_poly.pdbx_seq_one_letter_code
_entity_poly.pdbx_strand_id
1 'polypeptide(L)'
;MQIITNTLDTYTYHELADILHSYNNTAAVSDFLFFDIETTGFSARKSMCYLIGSVSLNNENFIIKQFFADNPSDCDDEKKMLTEFMHFASGFKYIVHFNGDVFDFPYLKERMYINGLPEHQFPESIDLFKKSKSLRLLFKLENYKQKTIEHFLGINRSDKSDGGELINVYKQYLTGKTLGKNVTSEYNMVLLHNHDAVCNLPVICHVLSYNQ
;
A
#
# COMPACT_ATOMS: atom_id res chain seq x y z
N MET A 1 -0.25 -12.07 -13.69
CA MET A 1 -0.68 -10.96 -12.84
C MET A 1 -2.15 -11.11 -12.49
N GLN A 2 -2.50 -10.92 -11.24
CA GLN A 2 -3.87 -10.92 -10.73
C GLN A 2 -4.23 -9.53 -10.17
N ILE A 3 -5.52 -9.17 -10.26
CA ILE A 3 -6.09 -8.02 -9.54
C ILE A 3 -7.17 -8.58 -8.63
N ILE A 4 -6.96 -8.44 -7.31
CA ILE A 4 -7.89 -8.86 -6.28
C ILE A 4 -8.64 -7.62 -5.81
N THR A 5 -9.98 -7.70 -5.74
CA THR A 5 -10.82 -6.57 -5.33
C THR A 5 -11.79 -7.02 -4.26
N ASN A 6 -11.80 -6.29 -3.14
CA ASN A 6 -12.70 -6.51 -2.01
C ASN A 6 -13.32 -5.19 -1.56
N THR A 7 -14.49 -5.25 -0.94
CA THR A 7 -15.13 -4.10 -0.29
C THR A 7 -14.81 -4.13 1.19
N LEU A 8 -14.46 -2.98 1.76
CA LEU A 8 -14.26 -2.81 3.18
C LEU A 8 -15.54 -2.27 3.81
N ASP A 9 -15.90 -2.79 4.98
CA ASP A 9 -16.98 -2.23 5.79
C ASP A 9 -16.57 -0.85 6.31
N THR A 10 -17.36 0.17 5.99
CA THR A 10 -17.00 1.58 6.17
C THR A 10 -17.49 2.11 7.51
N TYR A 11 -16.72 1.94 8.56
CA TYR A 11 -17.04 2.55 9.87
C TYR A 11 -16.71 4.06 9.94
N THR A 12 -15.91 4.59 8.99
CA THR A 12 -15.28 5.92 9.14
C THR A 12 -15.49 6.87 7.96
N TYR A 13 -16.44 6.55 7.07
CA TYR A 13 -16.61 7.31 5.83
C TYR A 13 -16.91 8.79 6.04
N HIS A 14 -17.90 9.12 6.88
CA HIS A 14 -18.31 10.51 7.09
C HIS A 14 -17.22 11.33 7.78
N GLU A 15 -16.56 10.73 8.77
CA GLU A 15 -15.47 11.36 9.50
C GLU A 15 -14.23 11.57 8.62
N LEU A 16 -13.93 10.63 7.72
CA LEU A 16 -12.81 10.76 6.78
C LEU A 16 -13.07 11.86 5.74
N ALA A 17 -14.30 12.03 5.28
CA ALA A 17 -14.68 13.09 4.36
C ALA A 17 -14.35 14.47 4.93
N ASP A 18 -14.76 14.75 6.17
CA ASP A 18 -14.53 16.03 6.82
C ASP A 18 -13.04 16.35 6.99
N ILE A 19 -12.22 15.32 7.21
CA ILE A 19 -10.80 15.47 7.43
C ILE A 19 -10.02 15.65 6.14
N LEU A 20 -10.36 14.91 5.10
CA LEU A 20 -9.72 15.08 3.81
C LEU A 20 -10.09 16.43 3.19
N HIS A 21 -11.27 16.98 3.50
CA HIS A 21 -11.62 18.36 3.20
C HIS A 21 -10.70 19.39 3.89
N SER A 22 -10.11 19.05 5.04
CA SER A 22 -9.14 19.94 5.72
C SER A 22 -7.81 20.06 4.96
N TYR A 23 -7.46 19.07 4.13
CA TYR A 23 -6.28 19.15 3.27
C TYR A 23 -6.47 20.10 2.09
N ASN A 24 -7.65 20.09 1.52
CA ASN A 24 -8.06 21.01 0.46
C ASN A 24 -9.58 21.13 0.49
N ASN A 25 -10.10 22.33 0.74
CA ASN A 25 -11.53 22.59 0.84
C ASN A 25 -12.36 22.18 -0.40
N THR A 26 -11.70 21.84 -1.51
CA THR A 26 -12.32 21.42 -2.77
C THR A 26 -12.10 19.93 -3.08
N ALA A 27 -11.33 19.19 -2.27
CA ALA A 27 -11.05 17.78 -2.51
C ALA A 27 -12.22 16.90 -2.04
N ALA A 28 -12.61 15.94 -2.85
CA ALA A 28 -13.53 14.88 -2.48
C ALA A 28 -12.75 13.67 -1.95
N VAL A 29 -13.34 12.83 -1.08
CA VAL A 29 -12.70 11.60 -0.58
C VAL A 29 -12.32 10.67 -1.73
N SER A 30 -13.08 10.67 -2.82
CA SER A 30 -12.80 9.93 -4.05
C SER A 30 -11.54 10.42 -4.80
N ASP A 31 -10.98 11.58 -4.45
CA ASP A 31 -9.74 12.09 -5.04
C ASP A 31 -8.48 11.43 -4.42
N PHE A 32 -8.64 10.66 -3.34
CA PHE A 32 -7.54 10.08 -2.57
C PHE A 32 -7.38 8.59 -2.84
N LEU A 33 -6.14 8.17 -3.10
CA LEU A 33 -5.71 6.78 -3.17
C LEU A 33 -4.75 6.50 -2.03
N PHE A 34 -5.05 5.52 -1.18
CA PHE A 34 -4.12 5.00 -0.18
C PHE A 34 -3.37 3.82 -0.79
N PHE A 35 -2.05 3.71 -0.59
CA PHE A 35 -1.31 2.59 -1.16
C PHE A 35 -0.08 2.20 -0.34
N ASP A 36 0.39 0.98 -0.57
CA ASP A 36 1.61 0.40 -0.02
C ASP A 36 2.14 -0.70 -0.94
N ILE A 37 3.46 -0.96 -0.95
CA ILE A 37 4.08 -1.95 -1.83
C ILE A 37 4.79 -3.05 -1.05
N GLU A 38 4.83 -4.27 -1.65
CA GLU A 38 5.65 -5.37 -1.19
C GLU A 38 6.72 -5.72 -2.22
N THR A 39 7.93 -5.94 -1.72
CA THR A 39 9.11 -6.13 -2.56
C THR A 39 9.91 -7.35 -2.16
N THR A 40 10.68 -7.92 -3.09
CA THR A 40 11.56 -9.06 -2.80
C THR A 40 12.90 -8.64 -2.18
N GLY A 41 13.08 -7.37 -1.84
CA GLY A 41 14.26 -6.82 -1.18
C GLY A 41 14.33 -5.30 -1.27
N PHE A 42 15.23 -4.68 -0.53
CA PHE A 42 15.34 -3.22 -0.40
C PHE A 42 15.92 -2.50 -1.63
N SER A 43 16.60 -3.20 -2.52
CA SER A 43 17.22 -2.60 -3.70
C SER A 43 16.38 -2.84 -4.93
N ALA A 44 15.71 -1.83 -5.45
CA ALA A 44 14.88 -1.93 -6.65
C ALA A 44 15.65 -2.46 -7.89
N ARG A 45 16.97 -2.25 -7.95
CA ARG A 45 17.83 -2.78 -9.03
C ARG A 45 18.07 -4.29 -8.98
N LYS A 46 17.98 -4.89 -7.78
CA LYS A 46 18.30 -6.31 -7.54
C LYS A 46 17.07 -7.13 -7.15
N SER A 47 15.94 -6.47 -6.98
CA SER A 47 14.70 -7.04 -6.46
C SER A 47 13.53 -6.55 -7.30
N MET A 48 12.36 -7.14 -7.13
CA MET A 48 11.14 -6.75 -7.82
C MET A 48 10.07 -6.28 -6.83
N CYS A 49 9.15 -5.46 -7.31
CA CYS A 49 7.87 -5.22 -6.66
C CYS A 49 6.90 -6.33 -7.06
N TYR A 50 6.37 -7.07 -6.11
CA TYR A 50 5.49 -8.19 -6.44
C TYR A 50 4.03 -7.95 -6.06
N LEU A 51 3.77 -6.99 -5.21
CA LEU A 51 2.41 -6.67 -4.78
C LEU A 51 2.30 -5.16 -4.52
N ILE A 52 1.22 -4.57 -5.01
CA ILE A 52 0.82 -3.19 -4.69
C ILE A 52 -0.59 -3.24 -4.16
N GLY A 53 -0.78 -2.89 -2.90
CA GLY A 53 -2.09 -2.72 -2.30
C GLY A 53 -2.56 -1.29 -2.42
N SER A 54 -3.86 -1.11 -2.59
CA SER A 54 -4.48 0.21 -2.59
C SER A 54 -5.87 0.19 -1.99
N VAL A 55 -6.25 1.31 -1.36
CA VAL A 55 -7.61 1.56 -0.89
C VAL A 55 -8.08 2.86 -1.50
N SER A 56 -9.29 2.86 -2.04
CA SER A 56 -9.94 4.05 -2.59
C SER A 56 -11.43 4.04 -2.27
N LEU A 57 -12.05 5.21 -2.32
CA LEU A 57 -13.49 5.30 -2.17
C LEU A 57 -14.18 5.22 -3.54
N ASN A 58 -15.18 4.35 -3.65
CA ASN A 58 -16.07 4.25 -4.79
C ASN A 58 -17.53 4.35 -4.28
N ASN A 59 -18.20 5.44 -4.63
CA ASN A 59 -19.51 5.82 -4.07
C ASN A 59 -19.43 5.94 -2.54
N GLU A 60 -20.08 5.02 -1.80
CA GLU A 60 -20.11 5.02 -0.33
C GLU A 60 -19.24 3.94 0.30
N ASN A 61 -18.48 3.19 -0.51
CA ASN A 61 -17.70 2.06 -0.03
C ASN A 61 -16.20 2.25 -0.28
N PHE A 62 -15.39 1.90 0.70
CA PHE A 62 -13.97 1.71 0.47
C PHE A 62 -13.74 0.39 -0.26
N ILE A 63 -12.97 0.49 -1.35
CA ILE A 63 -12.58 -0.66 -2.17
C ILE A 63 -11.09 -0.86 -2.00
N ILE A 64 -10.71 -2.05 -1.58
CA ILE A 64 -9.32 -2.49 -1.65
C ILE A 64 -9.07 -3.15 -3.00
N LYS A 65 -7.95 -2.76 -3.64
CA LYS A 65 -7.41 -3.46 -4.81
C LYS A 65 -5.97 -3.84 -4.54
N GLN A 66 -5.66 -5.10 -4.81
CA GLN A 66 -4.31 -5.63 -4.73
C GLN A 66 -3.86 -6.09 -6.12
N PHE A 67 -2.81 -5.48 -6.63
CA PHE A 67 -2.18 -5.81 -7.91
C PHE A 67 -1.01 -6.76 -7.62
N PHE A 68 -1.11 -8.00 -8.05
CA PHE A 68 -0.20 -9.07 -7.64
C PHE A 68 0.50 -9.71 -8.84
N ALA A 69 1.83 -9.63 -8.88
CA ALA A 69 2.67 -10.34 -9.82
C ALA A 69 2.82 -11.79 -9.33
N ASP A 70 1.98 -12.69 -9.85
CA ASP A 70 1.77 -14.03 -9.33
C ASP A 70 2.22 -15.16 -10.27
N ASN A 71 2.71 -14.81 -11.46
CA ASN A 71 3.08 -15.80 -12.47
C ASN A 71 4.61 -15.95 -12.62
N PRO A 72 5.22 -17.00 -12.01
CA PRO A 72 6.66 -17.17 -12.06
C PRO A 72 7.22 -17.51 -13.45
N SER A 73 6.33 -17.88 -14.39
CA SER A 73 6.71 -18.23 -15.78
C SER A 73 6.61 -17.03 -16.72
N ASP A 74 6.08 -15.90 -16.28
CA ASP A 74 5.90 -14.70 -17.09
C ASP A 74 6.91 -13.62 -16.66
N CYS A 75 7.93 -13.39 -17.45
CA CYS A 75 8.96 -12.36 -17.19
C CYS A 75 8.39 -10.93 -17.21
N ASP A 76 7.22 -10.73 -17.82
CA ASP A 76 6.54 -9.43 -17.91
C ASP A 76 5.48 -9.22 -16.82
N ASP A 77 5.36 -10.14 -15.88
CA ASP A 77 4.27 -10.10 -14.90
C ASP A 77 4.34 -8.86 -13.99
N GLU A 78 5.53 -8.50 -13.52
CA GLU A 78 5.75 -7.25 -12.80
C GLU A 78 5.44 -6.02 -13.67
N LYS A 79 5.87 -6.03 -14.94
CA LYS A 79 5.61 -4.94 -15.88
C LYS A 79 4.10 -4.71 -16.06
N LYS A 80 3.34 -5.78 -16.24
CA LYS A 80 1.88 -5.72 -16.34
C LYS A 80 1.25 -5.14 -15.07
N MET A 81 1.70 -5.61 -13.92
CA MET A 81 1.23 -5.12 -12.62
C MET A 81 1.49 -3.62 -12.44
N LEU A 82 2.70 -3.17 -12.73
CA LEU A 82 3.08 -1.75 -12.64
C LEU A 82 2.23 -0.90 -13.60
N THR A 83 2.03 -1.38 -14.84
CA THR A 83 1.21 -0.67 -15.84
C THR A 83 -0.22 -0.48 -15.37
N GLU A 84 -0.85 -1.55 -14.88
CA GLU A 84 -2.24 -1.52 -14.39
C GLU A 84 -2.38 -0.63 -13.15
N PHE A 85 -1.43 -0.71 -12.21
CA PHE A 85 -1.44 0.16 -11.03
C PHE A 85 -1.29 1.63 -11.42
N MET A 86 -0.35 1.98 -12.30
CA MET A 86 -0.13 3.36 -12.72
C MET A 86 -1.34 3.92 -13.47
N HIS A 87 -1.96 3.12 -14.33
CA HIS A 87 -3.20 3.50 -14.99
C HIS A 87 -4.32 3.77 -13.96
N PHE A 88 -4.46 2.90 -12.97
CA PHE A 88 -5.44 3.09 -11.90
C PHE A 88 -5.14 4.33 -11.06
N ALA A 89 -3.88 4.51 -10.62
CA ALA A 89 -3.46 5.63 -9.78
C ALA A 89 -3.62 6.99 -10.46
N SER A 90 -3.49 7.06 -11.79
CA SER A 90 -3.67 8.31 -12.55
C SER A 90 -5.08 8.91 -12.47
N GLY A 91 -6.07 8.14 -12.00
CA GLY A 91 -7.44 8.62 -11.78
C GLY A 91 -7.62 9.42 -10.48
N PHE A 92 -6.59 9.54 -9.65
CA PHE A 92 -6.65 10.22 -8.35
C PHE A 92 -5.82 11.49 -8.35
N LYS A 93 -6.15 12.45 -7.47
CA LYS A 93 -5.39 13.70 -7.30
C LYS A 93 -4.31 13.55 -6.22
N TYR A 94 -4.60 12.79 -5.16
CA TYR A 94 -3.73 12.61 -4.01
C TYR A 94 -3.43 11.12 -3.80
N ILE A 95 -2.19 10.85 -3.38
CA ILE A 95 -1.77 9.50 -3.02
C ILE A 95 -1.21 9.49 -1.60
N VAL A 96 -1.87 8.74 -0.72
CA VAL A 96 -1.58 8.67 0.71
C VAL A 96 -0.84 7.38 1.01
N HIS A 97 0.24 7.48 1.77
CA HIS A 97 1.13 6.35 2.06
C HIS A 97 1.85 6.54 3.40
N PHE A 98 2.61 5.55 3.80
CA PHE A 98 3.43 5.61 5.01
C PHE A 98 4.93 5.45 4.68
N ASN A 99 5.69 6.56 4.71
CA ASN A 99 7.11 6.63 4.35
C ASN A 99 7.44 6.36 2.87
N GLY A 100 6.46 6.43 1.98
CA GLY A 100 6.60 6.11 0.56
C GLY A 100 7.44 7.11 -0.22
N ASP A 101 7.56 8.35 0.25
CA ASP A 101 8.45 9.35 -0.39
C ASP A 101 9.92 8.90 -0.39
N VAL A 102 10.31 8.08 0.60
CA VAL A 102 11.68 7.59 0.75
C VAL A 102 11.87 6.20 0.16
N PHE A 103 10.83 5.36 0.16
CA PHE A 103 10.93 3.97 -0.28
C PHE A 103 10.05 3.66 -1.49
N ASP A 104 8.74 3.76 -1.40
CA ASP A 104 7.81 3.23 -2.41
C ASP A 104 7.96 3.95 -3.76
N PHE A 105 7.94 5.28 -3.78
CA PHE A 105 8.05 6.02 -5.04
C PHE A 105 9.42 5.87 -5.72
N PRO A 106 10.56 6.02 -5.03
CA PRO A 106 11.86 5.73 -5.65
C PRO A 106 11.96 4.30 -6.15
N TYR A 107 11.39 3.33 -5.40
CA TYR A 107 11.38 1.94 -5.78
C TYR A 107 10.55 1.71 -7.05
N LEU A 108 9.32 2.18 -7.08
CA LEU A 108 8.44 2.05 -8.25
C LEU A 108 9.03 2.73 -9.49
N LYS A 109 9.59 3.95 -9.37
CA LYS A 109 10.25 4.64 -10.47
C LYS A 109 11.40 3.84 -11.08
N GLU A 110 12.27 3.27 -10.22
CA GLU A 110 13.39 2.44 -10.69
C GLU A 110 12.87 1.14 -11.33
N ARG A 111 11.82 0.51 -10.77
CA ARG A 111 11.22 -0.70 -11.37
C ARG A 111 10.54 -0.40 -12.71
N MET A 112 9.85 0.72 -12.83
CA MET A 112 9.27 1.16 -14.10
C MET A 112 10.36 1.37 -15.16
N TYR A 113 11.45 2.05 -14.80
CA TYR A 113 12.59 2.26 -15.70
C TYR A 113 13.20 0.93 -16.18
N ILE A 114 13.46 -0.02 -15.25
CA ILE A 114 14.01 -1.34 -15.56
C ILE A 114 13.07 -2.15 -16.49
N ASN A 115 11.76 -2.01 -16.31
CA ASN A 115 10.76 -2.68 -17.12
C ASN A 115 10.46 -1.96 -18.45
N GLY A 116 11.17 -0.87 -18.76
CA GLY A 116 10.99 -0.10 -20.01
C GLY A 116 9.62 0.59 -20.08
N LEU A 117 9.04 0.94 -18.94
CA LEU A 117 7.80 1.72 -18.87
C LEU A 117 8.14 3.23 -18.97
N PRO A 118 7.24 4.03 -19.56
CA PRO A 118 7.43 5.48 -19.62
C PRO A 118 7.44 6.07 -18.21
N GLU A 119 8.15 7.20 -18.06
CA GLU A 119 8.09 7.97 -16.83
C GLU A 119 6.65 8.42 -16.59
N HIS A 120 6.16 8.20 -15.37
CA HIS A 120 4.80 8.53 -14.97
C HIS A 120 4.83 9.52 -13.81
N GLN A 121 3.91 10.50 -13.85
CA GLN A 121 3.72 11.40 -12.73
C GLN A 121 2.74 10.74 -11.74
N PHE A 122 3.18 10.58 -10.51
CA PHE A 122 2.31 10.14 -9.42
C PHE A 122 1.37 11.30 -9.01
N PRO A 123 0.20 10.99 -8.45
CA PRO A 123 -0.63 11.97 -7.75
C PRO A 123 0.16 12.72 -6.67
N GLU A 124 -0.38 13.85 -6.16
CA GLU A 124 0.25 14.60 -5.08
C GLU A 124 0.41 13.73 -3.82
N SER A 125 1.65 13.67 -3.32
CA SER A 125 2.03 12.78 -2.21
C SER A 125 1.60 13.32 -0.85
N ILE A 126 1.00 12.46 -0.03
CA ILE A 126 0.69 12.70 1.40
C ILE A 126 1.36 11.60 2.24
N ASP A 127 2.47 11.95 2.89
CA ASP A 127 3.25 11.01 3.70
C ASP A 127 2.85 11.04 5.17
N LEU A 128 2.15 9.99 5.62
CA LEU A 128 1.69 9.86 7.00
C LEU A 128 2.83 9.67 8.01
N PHE A 129 3.98 9.13 7.57
CA PHE A 129 5.17 9.05 8.41
C PHE A 129 5.70 10.45 8.78
N LYS A 130 5.78 11.36 7.81
CA LYS A 130 6.20 12.74 8.06
C LYS A 130 5.24 13.45 9.01
N LYS A 131 3.93 13.23 8.82
CA LYS A 131 2.89 13.77 9.71
C LYS A 131 3.00 13.20 11.13
N SER A 132 3.14 11.89 11.28
CA SER A 132 3.30 11.27 12.60
C SER A 132 4.55 11.77 13.33
N LYS A 133 5.63 11.99 12.60
CA LYS A 133 6.87 12.58 13.17
C LYS A 133 6.71 14.02 13.62
N SER A 134 5.86 14.82 12.99
CA SER A 134 5.58 16.18 13.45
C SER A 134 4.91 16.20 14.83
N LEU A 135 4.17 15.14 15.18
CA LEU A 135 3.48 14.95 16.45
C LEU A 135 4.33 14.21 17.51
N ARG A 136 5.64 14.06 17.30
CA ARG A 136 6.53 13.29 18.19
C ARG A 136 6.53 13.74 19.65
N LEU A 137 6.34 15.02 19.89
CA LEU A 137 6.30 15.57 21.27
C LEU A 137 5.01 15.16 22.00
N LEU A 138 3.94 14.92 21.24
CA LEU A 138 2.65 14.49 21.77
C LEU A 138 2.61 12.97 21.96
N PHE A 139 3.00 12.20 20.95
CA PHE A 139 2.88 10.75 20.97
C PHE A 139 3.95 10.05 21.81
N LYS A 140 5.16 10.59 21.86
CA LYS A 140 6.31 10.08 22.65
C LYS A 140 6.57 8.58 22.46
N LEU A 141 6.46 8.08 21.22
CA LEU A 141 6.67 6.68 20.89
C LEU A 141 8.16 6.37 20.77
N GLU A 142 8.54 5.12 21.03
CA GLU A 142 9.92 4.64 20.87
C GLU A 142 10.42 4.67 19.42
N ASN A 143 9.51 4.44 18.47
CA ASN A 143 9.74 4.59 17.04
C ASN A 143 8.44 4.97 16.33
N TYR A 144 8.55 5.33 15.03
CA TYR A 144 7.43 5.81 14.21
C TYR A 144 7.18 4.91 13.01
N LYS A 145 7.41 3.60 13.15
CA LYS A 145 6.99 2.61 12.17
C LYS A 145 5.46 2.53 12.12
N GLN A 146 4.89 2.18 10.99
CA GLN A 146 3.45 2.08 10.83
C GLN A 146 2.80 1.18 11.89
N LYS A 147 3.35 -0.02 12.12
CA LYS A 147 2.86 -0.96 13.16
C LYS A 147 2.89 -0.35 14.58
N THR A 148 3.87 0.50 14.88
CA THR A 148 3.93 1.18 16.18
C THR A 148 2.84 2.23 16.33
N ILE A 149 2.57 3.01 15.26
CA ILE A 149 1.46 3.97 15.22
C ILE A 149 0.13 3.24 15.32
N GLU A 150 -0.07 2.18 14.57
CA GLU A 150 -1.29 1.35 14.62
C GLU A 150 -1.56 0.83 16.03
N HIS A 151 -0.55 0.24 16.66
CA HIS A 151 -0.68 -0.25 18.04
C HIS A 151 -1.05 0.87 19.02
N PHE A 152 -0.42 2.03 18.89
CA PHE A 152 -0.72 3.22 19.70
C PHE A 152 -2.19 3.68 19.51
N LEU A 153 -2.72 3.56 18.30
CA LEU A 153 -4.11 3.88 17.97
C LEU A 153 -5.11 2.76 18.31
N GLY A 154 -4.65 1.66 18.91
CA GLY A 154 -5.49 0.52 19.24
C GLY A 154 -5.84 -0.37 18.03
N ILE A 155 -5.18 -0.20 16.90
CA ILE A 155 -5.36 -1.03 15.70
C ILE A 155 -4.56 -2.31 15.87
N ASN A 156 -5.26 -3.44 15.83
CA ASN A 156 -4.65 -4.77 15.89
C ASN A 156 -4.69 -5.41 14.50
N ARG A 157 -3.52 -5.64 13.90
CA ARG A 157 -3.42 -6.39 12.64
C ARG A 157 -3.76 -7.85 12.84
N SER A 158 -4.40 -8.44 11.85
CA SER A 158 -4.54 -9.90 11.75
C SER A 158 -3.21 -10.55 11.36
N ASP A 159 -2.43 -9.87 10.54
CA ASP A 159 -1.08 -10.25 10.16
C ASP A 159 -0.05 -9.96 11.27
N LYS A 160 0.78 -10.99 11.56
CA LYS A 160 1.86 -10.90 12.55
C LYS A 160 3.26 -10.92 11.95
N SER A 161 3.37 -11.13 10.63
CA SER A 161 4.64 -11.24 9.93
C SER A 161 5.34 -9.88 9.80
N ASP A 162 6.64 -9.89 9.65
CA ASP A 162 7.38 -8.71 9.22
C ASP A 162 7.67 -8.78 7.70
N GLY A 163 8.00 -7.62 7.10
CA GLY A 163 8.26 -7.54 5.66
C GLY A 163 9.47 -8.39 5.20
N GLY A 164 10.41 -8.69 6.10
CA GLY A 164 11.56 -9.56 5.79
C GLY A 164 11.16 -11.04 5.68
N GLU A 165 10.26 -11.47 6.55
CA GLU A 165 9.69 -12.83 6.51
C GLU A 165 8.88 -13.05 5.23
N LEU A 166 8.11 -12.05 4.81
CA LEU A 166 7.28 -12.13 3.60
C LEU A 166 8.06 -12.32 2.32
N ILE A 167 9.28 -11.82 2.23
CA ILE A 167 10.17 -12.10 1.10
C ILE A 167 10.36 -13.62 0.93
N ASN A 168 10.55 -14.34 2.02
CA ASN A 168 10.70 -15.79 1.98
C ASN A 168 9.38 -16.50 1.67
N VAL A 169 8.27 -16.03 2.24
CA VAL A 169 6.93 -16.56 1.96
C VAL A 169 6.60 -16.42 0.48
N TYR A 170 6.84 -15.24 -0.12
CA TYR A 170 6.62 -15.03 -1.55
C TYR A 170 7.51 -15.94 -2.42
N LYS A 171 8.78 -16.14 -2.07
CA LYS A 171 9.66 -17.09 -2.78
C LYS A 171 9.15 -18.53 -2.69
N GLN A 172 8.67 -18.95 -1.52
CA GLN A 172 8.06 -20.26 -1.32
C GLN A 172 6.78 -20.40 -2.16
N TYR A 173 5.93 -19.36 -2.19
CA TYR A 173 4.77 -19.29 -3.05
C TYR A 173 5.11 -19.54 -4.52
N LEU A 174 6.06 -18.79 -5.10
CA LEU A 174 6.47 -18.95 -6.49
C LEU A 174 7.05 -20.33 -6.78
N THR A 175 7.94 -20.82 -5.90
CA THR A 175 8.56 -22.13 -6.04
C THR A 175 7.52 -23.25 -5.97
N GLY A 176 6.62 -23.17 -4.99
CA GLY A 176 5.56 -24.16 -4.84
C GLY A 176 4.61 -24.18 -6.03
N LYS A 177 4.23 -22.99 -6.54
CA LYS A 177 3.39 -22.84 -7.74
C LYS A 177 4.05 -23.47 -8.97
N THR A 178 5.34 -23.21 -9.18
CA THR A 178 6.11 -23.82 -10.28
C THR A 178 6.15 -25.35 -10.19
N LEU A 179 6.18 -25.89 -8.96
CA LEU A 179 6.21 -27.34 -8.71
C LEU A 179 4.81 -27.97 -8.62
N GLY A 180 3.75 -27.21 -8.88
CA GLY A 180 2.35 -27.69 -8.79
C GLY A 180 1.91 -28.06 -7.37
N LYS A 181 2.56 -27.49 -6.34
CA LYS A 181 2.19 -27.71 -4.93
C LYS A 181 1.02 -26.81 -4.53
N ASN A 182 0.32 -27.18 -3.46
CA ASN A 182 -0.64 -26.27 -2.82
C ASN A 182 0.12 -25.15 -2.10
N VAL A 183 -0.14 -23.92 -2.49
CA VAL A 183 0.50 -22.67 -1.98
C VAL A 183 -0.53 -21.68 -1.44
N THR A 184 -1.71 -22.17 -1.07
CA THR A 184 -2.82 -21.34 -0.58
C THR A 184 -2.43 -20.59 0.71
N SER A 185 -1.65 -21.22 1.58
CA SER A 185 -1.19 -20.59 2.82
C SER A 185 -0.29 -19.39 2.54
N GLU A 186 0.72 -19.57 1.71
CA GLU A 186 1.69 -18.53 1.33
C GLU A 186 0.98 -17.39 0.59
N TYR A 187 0.07 -17.72 -0.33
CA TYR A 187 -0.77 -16.76 -1.04
C TYR A 187 -1.56 -15.87 -0.07
N ASN A 188 -2.28 -16.51 0.87
CA ASN A 188 -3.09 -15.78 1.84
C ASN A 188 -2.24 -14.93 2.79
N MET A 189 -1.08 -15.41 3.23
CA MET A 189 -0.17 -14.64 4.10
C MET A 189 0.32 -13.36 3.41
N VAL A 190 0.76 -13.47 2.14
CA VAL A 190 1.24 -12.33 1.36
C VAL A 190 0.15 -11.29 1.16
N LEU A 191 -1.06 -11.72 0.79
CA LEU A 191 -2.18 -10.80 0.58
C LEU A 191 -2.66 -10.17 1.88
N LEU A 192 -2.75 -10.94 2.97
CA LEU A 192 -3.20 -10.44 4.27
C LEU A 192 -2.29 -9.36 4.84
N HIS A 193 -0.97 -9.54 4.72
CA HIS A 193 -0.01 -8.54 5.20
C HIS A 193 -0.21 -7.18 4.54
N ASN A 194 -0.23 -7.17 3.22
CA ASN A 194 -0.45 -5.95 2.43
C ASN A 194 -1.86 -5.40 2.62
N HIS A 195 -2.88 -6.27 2.72
CA HIS A 195 -4.25 -5.88 3.07
C HIS A 195 -4.27 -5.06 4.37
N ASP A 196 -3.72 -5.59 5.46
CA ASP A 196 -3.72 -4.91 6.75
C ASP A 196 -2.90 -3.60 6.70
N ALA A 197 -1.81 -3.58 5.91
CA ALA A 197 -1.00 -2.38 5.74
C ALA A 197 -1.80 -1.25 5.10
N VAL A 198 -2.51 -1.50 4.00
CA VAL A 198 -3.23 -0.44 3.27
C VAL A 198 -4.58 -0.09 3.90
N CYS A 199 -5.31 -1.06 4.49
CA CYS A 199 -6.60 -0.81 5.13
C CYS A 199 -6.51 0.07 6.37
N ASN A 200 -5.36 0.09 7.03
CA ASN A 200 -5.13 0.91 8.21
C ASN A 200 -4.72 2.36 7.87
N LEU A 201 -4.27 2.63 6.65
CA LEU A 201 -3.86 3.99 6.24
C LEU A 201 -4.98 5.03 6.36
N PRO A 202 -6.24 4.77 5.95
CA PRO A 202 -7.34 5.70 6.15
C PRO A 202 -7.54 6.08 7.62
N VAL A 203 -7.50 5.09 8.53
CA VAL A 203 -7.66 5.32 9.98
C VAL A 203 -6.51 6.15 10.54
N ILE A 204 -5.26 5.83 10.16
CA ILE A 204 -4.08 6.62 10.55
C ILE A 204 -4.19 8.05 10.02
N CYS A 205 -4.58 8.22 8.76
CA CYS A 205 -4.79 9.52 8.13
C CYS A 205 -5.80 10.34 8.91
N HIS A 206 -6.94 9.74 9.27
CA HIS A 206 -7.98 10.33 10.08
C HIS A 206 -7.42 10.90 11.40
N VAL A 207 -6.79 10.08 12.20
CA VAL A 207 -6.27 10.51 13.52
C VAL A 207 -5.19 11.58 13.40
N LEU A 208 -4.29 11.47 12.43
CA LEU A 208 -3.20 12.44 12.23
C LEU A 208 -3.69 13.79 11.70
N SER A 209 -4.91 13.88 11.18
CA SER A 209 -5.48 15.13 10.65
C SER A 209 -6.20 15.96 11.70
N TYR A 210 -6.64 15.40 12.81
CA TYR A 210 -7.28 16.13 13.92
C TYR A 210 -6.35 17.12 14.64
N ASN A 211 -5.05 17.08 14.39
CA ASN A 211 -4.05 17.88 15.11
C ASN A 211 -3.45 19.00 14.22
N GLN A 212 -4.21 19.53 13.27
CA GLN A 212 -3.82 20.69 12.46
C GLN A 212 -4.54 21.96 12.91
#